data_1b27c841f291e31cbfc94daed260dcd5
#
_entry.id   1b27c841f291e31cbfc94daed260dcd5
#
_cell.length_a   1.000
_cell.length_b   1.000
_cell.length_c   1.000
_cell.angle_alpha   90.00
_cell.angle_beta   90.00
_cell.angle_gamma   90.00
#
_symmetry.space_group_name_H-M   'P 1'
#
loop_
_entity.id
_entity.type
_entity.pdbx_description
1 polymer ?
#
loop_
_entity_poly.entity_id
_entity_poly.type
_entity_poly.pdbx_seq_one_letter_code
_entity_poly.pdbx_strand_id
1 'polypeptide(L)'
;MTLRETVAAAEAKLLESPHPERARLDAETLVLHALCQDRAWLLAHWDDEAEASGACVYDELVMRRQTGEPIQYITGSSEFFGLPFSVGPGVLIPRPETEHLVEEVIRLAGEWSNTPLRIADIGTGSGIIAVAVAHALPQAQVSAIDSSAPALAIALENAQKNHLEDRIQFFEGDLLAPLAGQTFHILASNPPYIPTTDRDSLSVEVRDHEPHAALFAGEDGLAIYRRLIPEAHALLVPGGWLVLEIGYGQLQAIEQLLQANSYGEIHFVADYQSIPRVAAGRRRLDGSIELR
;
A
#
# COMPACT_ATOMS: atom_id res chain seq x y z
N MET A 1 0.76 -30.35 -25.90
CA MET A 1 1.86 -29.72 -25.14
C MET A 1 1.50 -29.83 -23.67
N THR A 2 2.42 -30.37 -22.87
CA THR A 2 2.16 -30.50 -21.41
C THR A 2 2.20 -29.12 -20.71
N LEU A 3 1.65 -29.05 -19.48
CA LEU A 3 1.75 -27.83 -18.66
C LEU A 3 3.21 -27.44 -18.41
N ARG A 4 4.11 -28.40 -18.21
CA ARG A 4 5.56 -28.19 -18.10
C ARG A 4 6.12 -27.49 -19.34
N GLU A 5 5.80 -27.98 -20.52
CA GLU A 5 6.27 -27.41 -21.79
C GLU A 5 5.67 -26.03 -22.04
N THR A 6 4.39 -25.82 -21.68
CA THR A 6 3.69 -24.54 -21.78
C THR A 6 4.36 -23.45 -20.90
N VAL A 7 4.64 -23.80 -19.64
CA VAL A 7 5.32 -22.88 -18.71
C VAL A 7 6.75 -22.61 -19.16
N ALA A 8 7.50 -23.64 -19.64
CA ALA A 8 8.86 -23.43 -20.14
C ALA A 8 8.90 -22.54 -21.40
N ALA A 9 7.90 -22.66 -22.29
CA ALA A 9 7.80 -21.76 -23.45
C ALA A 9 7.51 -20.31 -23.07
N ALA A 10 6.66 -20.09 -22.07
CA ALA A 10 6.39 -18.75 -21.52
C ALA A 10 7.60 -18.18 -20.79
N GLU A 11 8.28 -18.98 -19.96
CA GLU A 11 9.53 -18.59 -19.30
C GLU A 11 10.55 -18.09 -20.32
N ALA A 12 10.76 -18.82 -21.42
CA ALA A 12 11.67 -18.39 -22.48
C ALA A 12 11.29 -17.04 -23.09
N LYS A 13 10.00 -16.74 -23.27
CA LYS A 13 9.53 -15.42 -23.72
C LYS A 13 9.78 -14.33 -22.67
N LEU A 14 9.52 -14.63 -21.39
CA LEU A 14 9.66 -13.68 -20.30
C LEU A 14 11.12 -13.39 -19.91
N LEU A 15 12.07 -14.24 -20.28
CA LEU A 15 13.50 -13.93 -20.16
C LEU A 15 13.95 -12.73 -21.00
N GLU A 16 13.18 -12.36 -22.02
CA GLU A 16 13.41 -11.18 -22.84
C GLU A 16 12.61 -9.93 -22.35
N SER A 17 11.85 -10.07 -21.24
CA SER A 17 11.06 -8.99 -20.64
C SER A 17 11.92 -8.08 -19.76
N PRO A 18 11.38 -6.93 -19.26
CA PRO A 18 12.08 -6.07 -18.30
C PRO A 18 12.45 -6.75 -16.96
N HIS A 19 11.89 -7.93 -16.66
CA HIS A 19 12.06 -8.65 -15.38
C HIS A 19 12.47 -10.12 -15.59
N PRO A 20 13.61 -10.38 -16.23
CA PRO A 20 14.04 -11.75 -16.57
C PRO A 20 14.29 -12.64 -15.34
N GLU A 21 14.66 -12.04 -14.21
CA GLU A 21 14.89 -12.74 -12.94
C GLU A 21 13.62 -13.37 -12.37
N ARG A 22 12.44 -12.91 -12.79
CA ARG A 22 11.14 -13.44 -12.38
C ARG A 22 10.48 -14.35 -13.42
N ALA A 23 11.08 -14.51 -14.59
CA ALA A 23 10.47 -15.17 -15.76
C ALA A 23 9.79 -16.51 -15.42
N ARG A 24 10.46 -17.37 -14.66
CA ARG A 24 9.92 -18.67 -14.24
C ARG A 24 8.73 -18.53 -13.31
N LEU A 25 8.86 -17.71 -12.27
CA LEU A 25 7.79 -17.49 -11.28
C LEU A 25 6.57 -16.85 -11.93
N ASP A 26 6.78 -15.86 -12.78
CA ASP A 26 5.70 -15.17 -13.48
C ASP A 26 4.99 -16.11 -14.47
N ALA A 27 5.72 -16.96 -15.21
CA ALA A 27 5.13 -17.98 -16.08
C ALA A 27 4.24 -18.96 -15.30
N GLU A 28 4.70 -19.46 -14.13
CA GLU A 28 3.90 -20.32 -13.26
C GLU A 28 2.67 -19.60 -12.71
N THR A 29 2.81 -18.35 -12.26
CA THR A 29 1.71 -17.53 -11.72
C THR A 29 0.63 -17.30 -12.78
N LEU A 30 1.02 -16.96 -14.00
CA LEU A 30 0.09 -16.70 -15.09
C LEU A 30 -0.67 -17.95 -15.53
N VAL A 31 -0.04 -19.13 -15.58
CA VAL A 31 -0.75 -20.36 -15.93
C VAL A 31 -1.73 -20.76 -14.84
N LEU A 32 -1.38 -20.59 -13.57
CA LEU A 32 -2.27 -20.82 -12.44
C LEU A 32 -3.50 -19.89 -12.48
N HIS A 33 -3.26 -18.62 -12.79
CA HIS A 33 -4.33 -17.64 -12.96
C HIS A 33 -5.25 -17.99 -14.13
N ALA A 34 -4.69 -18.34 -15.30
CA ALA A 34 -5.46 -18.71 -16.49
C ALA A 34 -6.34 -19.96 -16.29
N LEU A 35 -5.88 -20.90 -15.47
CA LEU A 35 -6.57 -22.14 -15.17
C LEU A 35 -7.43 -22.06 -13.90
N CYS A 36 -7.40 -20.95 -13.16
CA CYS A 36 -8.05 -20.80 -11.84
C CYS A 36 -7.65 -21.93 -10.87
N GLN A 37 -6.36 -22.30 -10.85
CA GLN A 37 -5.80 -23.37 -10.03
C GLN A 37 -4.74 -22.84 -9.07
N ASP A 38 -4.36 -23.65 -8.09
CA ASP A 38 -3.32 -23.36 -7.14
C ASP A 38 -1.98 -24.06 -7.46
N ARG A 39 -0.95 -23.72 -6.71
CA ARG A 39 0.39 -24.27 -6.91
C ARG A 39 0.45 -25.78 -6.62
N ALA A 40 -0.31 -26.27 -5.66
CA ALA A 40 -0.36 -27.71 -5.35
C ALA A 40 -0.95 -28.49 -6.50
N TRP A 41 -2.00 -27.95 -7.12
CA TRP A 41 -2.59 -28.54 -8.33
C TRP A 41 -1.58 -28.59 -9.48
N LEU A 42 -0.86 -27.50 -9.76
CA LEU A 42 0.14 -27.46 -10.83
C LEU A 42 1.22 -28.54 -10.65
N LEU A 43 1.72 -28.71 -9.43
CA LEU A 43 2.73 -29.73 -9.13
C LEU A 43 2.23 -31.16 -9.35
N ALA A 44 0.95 -31.41 -9.08
CA ALA A 44 0.33 -32.73 -9.29
C ALA A 44 0.05 -33.04 -10.77
N HIS A 45 -0.19 -32.01 -11.61
CA HIS A 45 -0.63 -32.12 -13.01
C HIS A 45 0.44 -31.67 -14.02
N TRP A 46 1.70 -31.56 -13.57
CA TRP A 46 2.81 -30.96 -14.32
C TRP A 46 3.05 -31.57 -15.70
N ASP A 47 2.81 -32.87 -15.82
CA ASP A 47 3.00 -33.64 -17.06
C ASP A 47 1.70 -33.88 -17.83
N ASP A 48 0.58 -33.31 -17.35
CA ASP A 48 -0.72 -33.39 -18.05
C ASP A 48 -0.75 -32.47 -19.27
N GLU A 49 -1.59 -32.80 -20.28
CA GLU A 49 -1.78 -31.92 -21.42
C GLU A 49 -2.51 -30.63 -21.03
N ALA A 50 -1.95 -29.50 -21.47
CA ALA A 50 -2.60 -28.21 -21.30
C ALA A 50 -3.87 -28.12 -22.15
N GLU A 51 -4.98 -27.78 -21.52
CA GLU A 51 -6.25 -27.61 -22.25
C GLU A 51 -6.19 -26.44 -23.23
N ALA A 52 -6.68 -26.66 -24.46
CA ALA A 52 -6.64 -25.64 -25.52
C ALA A 52 -7.41 -24.34 -25.16
N SER A 53 -8.45 -24.44 -24.34
CA SER A 53 -9.25 -23.30 -23.88
C SER A 53 -8.46 -22.33 -22.96
N GLY A 54 -7.56 -22.87 -22.14
CA GLY A 54 -6.69 -22.05 -21.29
C GLY A 54 -5.48 -21.45 -22.03
N ALA A 55 -5.05 -22.09 -23.11
CA ALA A 55 -3.83 -21.68 -23.82
C ALA A 55 -3.92 -20.28 -24.44
N CYS A 56 -5.08 -19.93 -25.03
CA CYS A 56 -5.27 -18.60 -25.63
C CYS A 56 -5.24 -17.47 -24.60
N VAL A 57 -5.92 -17.66 -23.47
CA VAL A 57 -5.90 -16.71 -22.35
C VAL A 57 -4.48 -16.57 -21.78
N TYR A 58 -3.81 -17.70 -21.60
CA TYR A 58 -2.44 -17.70 -21.07
C TYR A 58 -1.45 -16.94 -21.97
N ASP A 59 -1.50 -17.15 -23.29
CA ASP A 59 -0.62 -16.43 -24.22
C ASP A 59 -0.85 -14.91 -24.20
N GLU A 60 -2.10 -14.45 -24.02
CA GLU A 60 -2.43 -13.03 -23.86
C GLU A 60 -1.82 -12.46 -22.55
N LEU A 61 -1.97 -13.20 -21.43
CA LEU A 61 -1.40 -12.79 -20.16
C LEU A 61 0.15 -12.70 -20.22
N VAL A 62 0.79 -13.66 -20.90
CA VAL A 62 2.25 -13.65 -21.11
C VAL A 62 2.67 -12.44 -21.96
N MET A 63 1.92 -12.09 -23.02
CA MET A 63 2.21 -10.92 -23.82
C MET A 63 2.12 -9.61 -23.00
N ARG A 64 1.09 -9.47 -22.16
CA ARG A 64 0.98 -8.33 -21.23
C ARG A 64 2.19 -8.23 -20.33
N ARG A 65 2.60 -9.36 -19.73
CA ARG A 65 3.77 -9.42 -18.84
C ARG A 65 5.08 -9.08 -19.56
N GLN A 66 5.22 -9.47 -20.83
CA GLN A 66 6.39 -9.13 -21.65
C GLN A 66 6.57 -7.62 -21.86
N THR A 67 5.49 -6.83 -21.85
CA THR A 67 5.56 -5.37 -21.95
C THR A 67 5.96 -4.68 -20.65
N GLY A 68 6.13 -5.44 -19.56
CA GLY A 68 6.45 -4.92 -18.22
C GLY A 68 5.23 -4.61 -17.37
N GLU A 69 4.00 -5.01 -17.78
CA GLU A 69 2.82 -4.84 -16.93
C GLU A 69 2.98 -5.66 -15.63
N PRO A 70 2.72 -5.07 -14.46
CA PRO A 70 2.86 -5.76 -13.17
C PRO A 70 2.05 -7.04 -13.11
N ILE A 71 2.63 -8.11 -12.57
CA ILE A 71 1.95 -9.39 -12.43
C ILE A 71 0.65 -9.26 -11.62
N GLN A 72 0.64 -8.40 -10.60
CA GLN A 72 -0.53 -8.14 -9.76
C GLN A 72 -1.67 -7.47 -10.54
N TYR A 73 -1.35 -6.59 -11.50
CA TYR A 73 -2.38 -6.00 -12.35
C TYR A 73 -2.93 -6.99 -13.37
N ILE A 74 -2.08 -7.89 -13.85
CA ILE A 74 -2.51 -8.97 -14.77
C ILE A 74 -3.43 -9.96 -14.07
N THR A 75 -3.09 -10.35 -12.83
CA THR A 75 -3.87 -11.29 -12.03
C THR A 75 -5.03 -10.64 -11.27
N GLY A 76 -5.03 -9.30 -11.17
CA GLY A 76 -6.03 -8.55 -10.41
C GLY A 76 -5.94 -8.73 -8.90
N SER A 77 -4.86 -9.30 -8.36
CA SER A 77 -4.77 -9.66 -6.95
C SER A 77 -3.39 -9.45 -6.35
N SER A 78 -3.37 -9.15 -5.05
CA SER A 78 -2.18 -9.07 -4.20
C SER A 78 -2.51 -9.58 -2.81
N GLU A 79 -1.50 -9.95 -2.04
CA GLU A 79 -1.62 -10.24 -0.61
C GLU A 79 -0.94 -9.12 0.19
N PHE A 80 -1.52 -8.73 1.31
CA PHE A 80 -0.95 -7.76 2.23
C PHE A 80 -1.44 -8.06 3.65
N PHE A 81 -0.54 -8.11 4.61
CA PHE A 81 -0.84 -8.40 6.02
C PHE A 81 -1.64 -9.71 6.22
N GLY A 82 -1.37 -10.73 5.40
CA GLY A 82 -2.07 -12.02 5.39
C GLY A 82 -3.51 -11.96 4.85
N LEU A 83 -3.92 -10.83 4.24
CA LEU A 83 -5.26 -10.64 3.67
C LEU A 83 -5.21 -10.54 2.14
N PRO A 84 -6.25 -11.02 1.43
CA PRO A 84 -6.35 -10.90 -0.01
C PRO A 84 -6.89 -9.53 -0.43
N PHE A 85 -6.25 -8.91 -1.43
CA PHE A 85 -6.65 -7.64 -2.01
C PHE A 85 -6.84 -7.73 -3.51
N SER A 86 -7.88 -7.07 -4.03
CA SER A 86 -8.02 -6.72 -5.44
C SER A 86 -7.14 -5.51 -5.73
N VAL A 87 -6.40 -5.55 -6.84
CA VAL A 87 -5.57 -4.45 -7.33
C VAL A 87 -5.70 -4.32 -8.83
N GLY A 88 -5.44 -3.14 -9.37
CA GLY A 88 -5.50 -2.88 -10.81
C GLY A 88 -4.97 -1.48 -11.13
N PRO A 89 -4.99 -1.10 -12.43
CA PRO A 89 -4.62 0.24 -12.82
C PRO A 89 -5.37 1.31 -12.03
N GLY A 90 -4.65 2.26 -11.46
CA GLY A 90 -5.22 3.36 -10.67
C GLY A 90 -4.94 3.29 -9.17
N VAL A 91 -4.40 2.19 -8.65
CA VAL A 91 -3.95 2.08 -7.25
C VAL A 91 -2.50 1.61 -7.18
N LEU A 92 -1.77 2.05 -6.17
CA LEU A 92 -0.44 1.52 -5.86
C LEU A 92 -0.55 0.03 -5.51
N ILE A 93 0.34 -0.79 -6.05
CA ILE A 93 0.45 -2.19 -5.65
C ILE A 93 0.97 -2.24 -4.20
N PRO A 94 0.35 -3.03 -3.30
CA PRO A 94 0.81 -3.17 -1.92
C PRO A 94 2.30 -3.48 -1.81
N ARG A 95 3.01 -2.75 -0.94
CA ARG A 95 4.43 -2.98 -0.66
C ARG A 95 4.60 -3.65 0.70
N PRO A 96 5.47 -4.65 0.83
CA PRO A 96 5.72 -5.30 2.13
C PRO A 96 6.17 -4.33 3.22
N GLU A 97 6.90 -3.28 2.87
CA GLU A 97 7.38 -2.26 3.80
C GLU A 97 6.25 -1.50 4.49
N THR A 98 5.10 -1.36 3.83
CA THR A 98 3.91 -0.71 4.40
C THR A 98 3.30 -1.51 5.57
N GLU A 99 3.61 -2.81 5.69
CA GLU A 99 3.19 -3.61 6.84
C GLU A 99 3.76 -3.08 8.16
N HIS A 100 4.98 -2.51 8.15
CA HIS A 100 5.56 -1.86 9.34
C HIS A 100 4.76 -0.64 9.80
N LEU A 101 4.11 0.08 8.87
CA LEU A 101 3.21 1.19 9.24
C LEU A 101 1.96 0.63 9.95
N VAL A 102 1.37 -0.44 9.44
CA VAL A 102 0.21 -1.09 10.08
C VAL A 102 0.58 -1.63 11.46
N GLU A 103 1.72 -2.31 11.60
CA GLU A 103 2.23 -2.80 12.89
C GLU A 103 2.39 -1.68 13.92
N GLU A 104 2.95 -0.53 13.48
CA GLU A 104 3.14 0.64 14.34
C GLU A 104 1.80 1.26 14.77
N VAL A 105 0.82 1.36 13.85
CA VAL A 105 -0.55 1.81 14.18
C VAL A 105 -1.18 0.89 15.23
N ILE A 106 -1.06 -0.43 15.08
CA ILE A 106 -1.59 -1.41 16.04
C ILE A 106 -0.92 -1.26 17.39
N ARG A 107 0.40 -1.11 17.42
CA ARG A 107 1.17 -0.92 18.66
C ARG A 107 0.73 0.33 19.42
N LEU A 108 0.59 1.46 18.72
CA LEU A 108 0.18 2.73 19.31
C LEU A 108 -1.30 2.73 19.73
N ALA A 109 -2.15 2.00 19.02
CA ALA A 109 -3.55 1.81 19.38
C ALA A 109 -3.74 1.18 20.77
N GLY A 110 -2.78 0.38 21.22
CA GLY A 110 -2.77 -0.21 22.56
C GLY A 110 -2.81 0.81 23.71
N GLU A 111 -2.42 2.05 23.48
CA GLU A 111 -2.49 3.13 24.46
C GLU A 111 -3.93 3.59 24.78
N TRP A 112 -4.90 3.20 23.93
CA TRP A 112 -6.30 3.66 23.96
C TRP A 112 -7.30 2.56 24.28
N SER A 113 -6.93 1.57 25.08
CA SER A 113 -7.69 0.33 25.32
C SER A 113 -9.11 0.52 25.89
N ASN A 114 -9.43 1.69 26.46
CA ASN A 114 -10.72 1.99 27.10
C ASN A 114 -11.57 3.05 26.38
N THR A 115 -11.21 3.42 25.16
CA THR A 115 -11.88 4.50 24.39
C THR A 115 -12.27 3.98 23.01
N PRO A 116 -13.42 4.37 22.45
CA PRO A 116 -13.72 4.11 21.04
C PRO A 116 -12.62 4.70 20.18
N LEU A 117 -11.81 3.84 19.57
CA LEU A 117 -10.63 4.23 18.81
C LEU A 117 -11.05 4.74 17.44
N ARG A 118 -10.63 5.95 17.09
CA ARG A 118 -10.85 6.55 15.76
C ARG A 118 -9.52 6.70 15.05
N ILE A 119 -9.42 6.06 13.90
CA ILE A 119 -8.22 6.04 13.05
C ILE A 119 -8.60 6.54 11.66
N ALA A 120 -7.72 7.29 11.00
CA ALA A 120 -7.92 7.62 9.58
C ALA A 120 -6.68 7.21 8.77
N ASP A 121 -6.94 6.66 7.57
CA ASP A 121 -5.97 6.31 6.55
C ASP A 121 -6.08 7.32 5.40
N ILE A 122 -5.05 8.14 5.21
CA ILE A 122 -5.02 9.25 4.28
C ILE A 122 -4.24 8.85 3.02
N GLY A 123 -4.87 8.95 1.86
CA GLY A 123 -4.35 8.39 0.62
C GLY A 123 -4.48 6.87 0.61
N THR A 124 -5.68 6.38 0.92
CA THR A 124 -5.93 4.95 1.19
C THR A 124 -5.62 4.02 0.01
N GLY A 125 -5.62 4.55 -1.23
CA GLY A 125 -5.35 3.77 -2.43
C GLY A 125 -6.29 2.57 -2.57
N SER A 126 -5.74 1.36 -2.59
CA SER A 126 -6.51 0.11 -2.58
C SER A 126 -7.09 -0.28 -1.23
N GLY A 127 -6.92 0.56 -0.20
CA GLY A 127 -7.47 0.32 1.14
C GLY A 127 -6.63 -0.58 2.05
N ILE A 128 -5.40 -0.90 1.69
CA ILE A 128 -4.58 -1.90 2.41
C ILE A 128 -4.36 -1.55 3.87
N ILE A 129 -4.07 -0.28 4.18
CA ILE A 129 -3.85 0.16 5.56
C ILE A 129 -5.19 0.15 6.31
N ALA A 130 -6.23 0.78 5.75
CA ALA A 130 -7.55 0.86 6.37
C ALA A 130 -8.13 -0.53 6.69
N VAL A 131 -8.06 -1.47 5.73
CA VAL A 131 -8.58 -2.84 5.88
C VAL A 131 -7.74 -3.63 6.88
N ALA A 132 -6.40 -3.59 6.80
CA ALA A 132 -5.53 -4.30 7.74
C ALA A 132 -5.70 -3.80 9.17
N VAL A 133 -5.79 -2.48 9.37
CA VAL A 133 -6.03 -1.85 10.69
C VAL A 133 -7.42 -2.24 11.22
N ALA A 134 -8.47 -2.16 10.39
CA ALA A 134 -9.81 -2.56 10.80
C ALA A 134 -9.89 -4.07 11.15
N HIS A 135 -9.15 -4.91 10.43
CA HIS A 135 -9.06 -6.34 10.72
C HIS A 135 -8.39 -6.60 12.07
N ALA A 136 -7.23 -5.98 12.31
CA ALA A 136 -6.43 -6.19 13.52
C ALA A 136 -7.03 -5.55 14.78
N LEU A 137 -7.80 -4.47 14.64
CA LEU A 137 -8.38 -3.69 15.75
C LEU A 137 -9.90 -3.70 15.70
N PRO A 138 -10.58 -4.75 16.21
CA PRO A 138 -12.03 -4.90 16.15
C PRO A 138 -12.84 -3.75 16.76
N GLN A 139 -12.28 -2.98 17.69
CA GLN A 139 -12.90 -1.83 18.34
C GLN A 139 -12.70 -0.50 17.60
N ALA A 140 -11.83 -0.44 16.59
CA ALA A 140 -11.53 0.79 15.89
C ALA A 140 -12.63 1.15 14.87
N GLN A 141 -12.93 2.44 14.78
CA GLN A 141 -13.66 3.06 13.67
C GLN A 141 -12.64 3.65 12.71
N VAL A 142 -12.63 3.19 11.46
CA VAL A 142 -11.65 3.60 10.47
C VAL A 142 -12.30 4.52 9.43
N SER A 143 -11.65 5.64 9.13
CA SER A 143 -11.98 6.52 8.01
C SER A 143 -10.89 6.37 6.95
N ALA A 144 -11.27 6.10 5.71
CA ALA A 144 -10.36 5.94 4.57
C ALA A 144 -10.60 7.07 3.57
N ILE A 145 -9.56 7.81 3.22
CA ILE A 145 -9.66 8.98 2.35
C ILE A 145 -8.76 8.82 1.14
N ASP A 146 -9.28 9.13 -0.04
CA ASP A 146 -8.49 9.27 -1.27
C ASP A 146 -9.07 10.36 -2.16
N SER A 147 -8.23 10.99 -2.95
CA SER A 147 -8.66 11.96 -3.96
C SER A 147 -9.15 11.29 -5.26
N SER A 148 -8.92 9.99 -5.40
CA SER A 148 -9.26 9.17 -6.56
C SER A 148 -10.52 8.34 -6.29
N ALA A 149 -11.66 8.72 -6.89
CA ALA A 149 -12.87 7.90 -6.83
C ALA A 149 -12.67 6.45 -7.34
N PRO A 150 -11.89 6.19 -8.42
CA PRO A 150 -11.54 4.82 -8.80
C PRO A 150 -10.76 4.04 -7.72
N ALA A 151 -9.84 4.69 -7.00
CA ALA A 151 -9.10 4.05 -5.90
C ALA A 151 -10.05 3.69 -4.75
N LEU A 152 -10.97 4.60 -4.38
CA LEU A 152 -11.98 4.33 -3.35
C LEU A 152 -12.93 3.19 -3.74
N ALA A 153 -13.26 3.03 -5.02
CA ALA A 153 -14.06 1.89 -5.47
C ALA A 153 -13.34 0.56 -5.22
N ILE A 154 -12.03 0.48 -5.51
CA ILE A 154 -11.20 -0.69 -5.22
C ILE A 154 -11.07 -0.91 -3.70
N ALA A 155 -10.88 0.17 -2.93
CA ALA A 155 -10.78 0.09 -1.46
C ALA A 155 -12.08 -0.45 -0.83
N LEU A 156 -13.24 -0.02 -1.32
CA LEU A 156 -14.54 -0.52 -0.88
C LEU A 156 -14.71 -2.01 -1.25
N GLU A 157 -14.35 -2.41 -2.47
CA GLU A 157 -14.34 -3.82 -2.88
C GLU A 157 -13.46 -4.66 -1.95
N ASN A 158 -12.28 -4.17 -1.60
CA ASN A 158 -11.36 -4.84 -0.66
C ASN A 158 -11.92 -4.93 0.76
N ALA A 159 -12.61 -3.90 1.23
CA ALA A 159 -13.30 -3.95 2.51
C ALA A 159 -14.42 -5.02 2.51
N GLN A 160 -15.22 -5.08 1.45
CA GLN A 160 -16.26 -6.11 1.27
C GLN A 160 -15.68 -7.52 1.19
N LYS A 161 -14.60 -7.70 0.40
CA LYS A 161 -13.90 -8.98 0.26
C LYS A 161 -13.38 -9.52 1.60
N ASN A 162 -13.03 -8.63 2.52
CA ASN A 162 -12.53 -8.95 3.86
C ASN A 162 -13.62 -8.81 4.96
N HIS A 163 -14.90 -8.56 4.61
CA HIS A 163 -16.03 -8.42 5.52
C HIS A 163 -15.87 -7.27 6.55
N LEU A 164 -15.34 -6.13 6.11
CA LEU A 164 -15.04 -4.96 6.93
C LEU A 164 -15.75 -3.68 6.44
N GLU A 165 -16.65 -3.76 5.45
CA GLU A 165 -17.33 -2.62 4.84
C GLU A 165 -18.14 -1.78 5.84
N ASP A 166 -18.72 -2.41 6.86
CA ASP A 166 -19.48 -1.71 7.91
C ASP A 166 -18.60 -0.99 8.94
N ARG A 167 -17.28 -1.20 8.88
CA ARG A 167 -16.32 -0.70 9.86
C ARG A 167 -15.41 0.39 9.31
N ILE A 168 -15.44 0.59 8.00
CA ILE A 168 -14.62 1.57 7.30
C ILE A 168 -15.53 2.56 6.59
N GLN A 169 -15.35 3.85 6.87
CA GLN A 169 -16.06 4.94 6.18
C GLN A 169 -15.14 5.51 5.12
N PHE A 170 -15.61 5.57 3.88
CA PHE A 170 -14.85 6.06 2.73
C PHE A 170 -15.23 7.50 2.40
N PHE A 171 -14.23 8.36 2.14
CA PHE A 171 -14.40 9.76 1.83
C PHE A 171 -13.56 10.13 0.59
N GLU A 172 -14.18 10.75 -0.40
CA GLU A 172 -13.48 11.33 -1.53
C GLU A 172 -13.04 12.76 -1.19
N GLY A 173 -11.76 13.07 -1.38
CA GLY A 173 -11.23 14.42 -1.24
C GLY A 173 -9.73 14.52 -1.04
N ASP A 174 -9.25 15.75 -0.98
CA ASP A 174 -7.84 16.06 -0.88
C ASP A 174 -7.39 16.05 0.58
N LEU A 175 -6.47 15.13 0.90
CA LEU A 175 -5.89 14.92 2.24
C LEU A 175 -6.98 14.83 3.32
N LEU A 176 -6.94 15.75 4.28
CA LEU A 176 -7.82 15.74 5.46
C LEU A 176 -9.07 16.64 5.32
N ALA A 177 -9.25 17.31 4.18
CA ALA A 177 -10.37 18.22 3.98
C ALA A 177 -11.77 17.59 4.23
N PRO A 178 -12.03 16.33 3.81
CA PRO A 178 -13.34 15.69 4.08
C PRO A 178 -13.61 15.40 5.56
N LEU A 179 -12.58 15.40 6.40
CA LEU A 179 -12.65 15.09 7.83
C LEU A 179 -12.68 16.34 8.71
N ALA A 180 -12.85 17.53 8.13
CA ALA A 180 -12.88 18.79 8.87
C ALA A 180 -13.87 18.75 10.04
N GLY A 181 -13.42 19.19 11.23
CA GLY A 181 -14.22 19.17 12.46
C GLY A 181 -14.30 17.83 13.19
N GLN A 182 -13.71 16.79 12.64
CA GLN A 182 -13.56 15.50 13.32
C GLN A 182 -12.21 15.43 14.07
N THR A 183 -12.10 14.49 15.00
CA THR A 183 -10.84 14.24 15.73
C THR A 183 -10.51 12.76 15.74
N PHE A 184 -9.22 12.44 15.72
CA PHE A 184 -8.69 11.09 15.61
C PHE A 184 -7.63 10.82 16.67
N HIS A 185 -7.52 9.56 17.07
CA HIS A 185 -6.44 9.10 17.97
C HIS A 185 -5.18 8.78 17.17
N ILE A 186 -5.34 8.25 15.96
CA ILE A 186 -4.23 7.96 15.05
C ILE A 186 -4.61 8.38 13.64
N LEU A 187 -3.71 9.07 12.97
CA LEU A 187 -3.74 9.36 11.54
C LEU A 187 -2.58 8.61 10.89
N ALA A 188 -2.88 7.79 9.90
CA ALA A 188 -1.90 6.98 9.17
C ALA A 188 -1.88 7.40 7.69
N SER A 189 -0.72 7.34 7.05
CA SER A 189 -0.61 7.57 5.61
C SER A 189 0.65 6.94 5.03
N ASN A 190 0.49 6.33 3.85
CA ASN A 190 1.59 6.08 2.93
C ASN A 190 1.42 7.06 1.74
N PRO A 191 1.87 8.32 1.88
CA PRO A 191 1.68 9.32 0.83
C PRO A 191 2.70 9.14 -0.29
N PRO A 192 2.48 9.71 -1.48
CA PRO A 192 3.51 9.84 -2.48
C PRO A 192 4.75 10.52 -1.89
N TYR A 193 5.94 9.98 -2.18
CA TYR A 193 7.20 10.48 -1.63
C TYR A 193 8.37 10.46 -2.61
N ILE A 194 8.16 10.04 -3.85
CA ILE A 194 9.24 9.96 -4.86
C ILE A 194 9.46 11.35 -5.46
N PRO A 195 10.72 11.85 -5.51
CA PRO A 195 11.06 13.03 -6.27
C PRO A 195 10.74 12.85 -7.74
N THR A 196 10.21 13.89 -8.40
CA THR A 196 9.93 13.82 -9.85
C THR A 196 11.19 13.64 -10.68
N THR A 197 12.35 14.04 -10.15
CA THR A 197 13.68 13.85 -10.76
C THR A 197 14.10 12.38 -10.83
N ASP A 198 13.54 11.52 -9.98
CA ASP A 198 13.93 10.11 -9.87
C ASP A 198 13.12 9.19 -10.78
N ARG A 199 12.21 9.75 -11.58
CA ARG A 199 11.32 9.00 -12.46
C ARG A 199 12.04 7.96 -13.33
N ASP A 200 13.14 8.36 -13.96
CA ASP A 200 13.86 7.51 -14.90
C ASP A 200 14.67 6.40 -14.23
N SER A 201 14.82 6.46 -12.89
CA SER A 201 15.46 5.42 -12.09
C SER A 201 14.50 4.30 -11.67
N LEU A 202 13.20 4.51 -11.83
CA LEU A 202 12.19 3.52 -11.44
C LEU A 202 12.15 2.36 -12.43
N SER A 203 11.77 1.18 -11.94
CA SER A 203 11.49 0.03 -12.80
C SER A 203 10.37 0.34 -13.79
N VAL A 204 10.36 -0.34 -14.92
CA VAL A 204 9.32 -0.21 -15.96
C VAL A 204 7.92 -0.42 -15.37
N GLU A 205 7.75 -1.42 -14.51
CA GLU A 205 6.48 -1.72 -13.82
C GLU A 205 5.93 -0.49 -13.09
N VAL A 206 6.75 0.13 -12.26
CA VAL A 206 6.36 1.28 -11.43
C VAL A 206 6.16 2.51 -12.29
N ARG A 207 7.16 2.82 -13.14
CA ARG A 207 7.20 4.06 -13.93
C ARG A 207 6.06 4.16 -14.94
N ASP A 208 5.75 3.06 -15.64
CA ASP A 208 4.88 3.08 -16.81
C ASP A 208 3.47 2.55 -16.53
N HIS A 209 3.25 1.83 -15.41
CA HIS A 209 1.96 1.20 -15.12
C HIS A 209 1.30 1.71 -13.83
N GLU A 210 2.06 2.08 -12.80
CA GLU A 210 1.46 2.55 -11.56
C GLU A 210 1.07 4.04 -11.63
N PRO A 211 0.03 4.49 -10.89
CA PRO A 211 -0.48 5.85 -11.00
C PRO A 211 0.54 6.87 -10.49
N HIS A 212 0.95 7.80 -11.34
CA HIS A 212 1.94 8.83 -11.00
C HIS A 212 1.53 9.68 -9.79
N ALA A 213 0.23 9.90 -9.58
CA ALA A 213 -0.29 10.63 -8.43
C ALA A 213 -0.03 9.91 -7.09
N ALA A 214 0.13 8.57 -7.12
CA ALA A 214 0.47 7.78 -5.93
C ALA A 214 1.99 7.64 -5.71
N LEU A 215 2.82 8.12 -6.65
CA LEU A 215 4.27 7.96 -6.61
C LEU A 215 4.99 9.29 -6.31
N PHE A 216 4.68 10.34 -7.08
CA PHE A 216 5.50 11.56 -7.11
C PHE A 216 4.97 12.68 -6.23
N ALA A 217 5.87 13.31 -5.47
CA ALA A 217 5.56 14.39 -4.53
C ALA A 217 6.48 15.63 -4.72
N GLY A 218 6.50 16.16 -5.95
CA GLY A 218 7.29 17.34 -6.29
C GLY A 218 8.78 17.05 -6.49
N GLU A 219 9.60 18.10 -6.56
CA GLU A 219 11.01 17.98 -6.91
C GLU A 219 11.85 17.20 -5.89
N ASP A 220 11.48 17.27 -4.59
CA ASP A 220 12.21 16.66 -3.48
C ASP A 220 11.43 15.55 -2.76
N GLY A 221 10.25 15.18 -3.27
CA GLY A 221 9.43 14.12 -2.68
C GLY A 221 8.74 14.49 -1.36
N LEU A 222 8.76 15.76 -0.95
CA LEU A 222 8.23 16.19 0.36
C LEU A 222 6.94 17.03 0.26
N ALA A 223 6.42 17.25 -0.95
CA ALA A 223 5.30 18.17 -1.15
C ALA A 223 4.05 17.78 -0.35
N ILE A 224 3.74 16.49 -0.30
CA ILE A 224 2.57 16.00 0.45
C ILE A 224 2.80 16.09 1.95
N TYR A 225 3.97 15.73 2.45
CA TYR A 225 4.28 15.83 3.88
C TYR A 225 4.18 17.26 4.42
N ARG A 226 4.62 18.26 3.63
CA ARG A 226 4.52 19.68 4.01
C ARG A 226 3.10 20.15 4.18
N ARG A 227 2.13 19.51 3.52
CA ARG A 227 0.70 19.79 3.68
C ARG A 227 0.08 18.93 4.78
N LEU A 228 0.31 17.63 4.72
CA LEU A 228 -0.33 16.65 5.60
C LEU A 228 0.05 16.83 7.07
N ILE A 229 1.33 17.05 7.38
CA ILE A 229 1.81 17.13 8.78
C ILE A 229 1.13 18.26 9.57
N PRO A 230 1.07 19.51 9.09
CA PRO A 230 0.34 20.56 9.81
C PRO A 230 -1.19 20.36 9.84
N GLU A 231 -1.80 19.85 8.77
CA GLU A 231 -3.23 19.56 8.74
C GLU A 231 -3.59 18.45 9.75
N ALA A 232 -2.79 17.39 9.83
CA ALA A 232 -2.98 16.27 10.75
C ALA A 232 -2.92 16.70 12.22
N HIS A 233 -2.03 17.64 12.57
CA HIS A 233 -1.94 18.13 13.93
C HIS A 233 -3.26 18.72 14.44
N ALA A 234 -4.02 19.39 13.59
CA ALA A 234 -5.30 20.00 13.96
C ALA A 234 -6.41 18.95 14.24
N LEU A 235 -6.35 17.78 13.57
CA LEU A 235 -7.36 16.72 13.69
C LEU A 235 -7.01 15.63 14.71
N LEU A 236 -5.79 15.58 15.21
CA LEU A 236 -5.42 14.65 16.27
C LEU A 236 -5.99 15.12 17.61
N VAL A 237 -6.44 14.20 18.45
CA VAL A 237 -6.69 14.49 19.87
C VAL A 237 -5.35 14.84 20.58
N PRO A 238 -5.34 15.58 21.70
CA PRO A 238 -4.14 15.71 22.51
C PRO A 238 -3.58 14.33 22.89
N GLY A 239 -2.28 14.10 22.61
CA GLY A 239 -1.64 12.80 22.77
C GLY A 239 -1.86 11.80 21.64
N GLY A 240 -2.60 12.17 20.61
CA GLY A 240 -2.78 11.34 19.40
C GLY A 240 -1.55 11.29 18.51
N TRP A 241 -1.50 10.32 17.61
CA TRP A 241 -0.33 9.99 16.79
C TRP A 241 -0.55 10.24 15.31
N LEU A 242 0.45 10.80 14.64
CA LEU A 242 0.60 10.76 13.19
C LEU A 242 1.65 9.71 12.83
N VAL A 243 1.29 8.76 11.97
CA VAL A 243 2.14 7.65 11.51
C VAL A 243 2.26 7.73 9.99
N LEU A 244 3.48 7.87 9.48
CA LEU A 244 3.76 8.11 8.07
C LEU A 244 4.75 7.07 7.55
N GLU A 245 4.48 6.47 6.39
CA GLU A 245 5.54 5.84 5.62
C GLU A 245 6.44 6.92 5.02
N ILE A 246 7.75 6.66 4.95
CA ILE A 246 8.75 7.60 4.43
C ILE A 246 9.68 6.93 3.42
N GLY A 247 10.10 7.72 2.44
CA GLY A 247 11.08 7.28 1.45
C GLY A 247 12.50 7.17 1.99
N TYR A 248 13.33 6.42 1.27
CA TYR A 248 14.76 6.32 1.58
C TYR A 248 15.42 7.70 1.64
N GLY A 249 16.17 7.96 2.71
CA GLY A 249 16.90 9.22 2.91
C GLY A 249 16.05 10.41 3.41
N GLN A 250 14.74 10.26 3.61
CA GLN A 250 13.88 11.38 4.04
C GLN A 250 13.78 11.58 5.55
N LEU A 251 14.38 10.71 6.39
CA LEU A 251 14.28 10.74 7.85
C LEU A 251 14.48 12.14 8.44
N GLN A 252 15.61 12.80 8.13
CA GLN A 252 15.93 14.10 8.71
C GLN A 252 14.94 15.19 8.32
N ALA A 253 14.48 15.20 7.06
CA ALA A 253 13.51 16.17 6.58
C ALA A 253 12.15 16.00 7.26
N ILE A 254 11.70 14.74 7.42
CA ILE A 254 10.44 14.42 8.11
C ILE A 254 10.53 14.75 9.60
N GLU A 255 11.63 14.43 10.26
CA GLU A 255 11.86 14.81 11.66
C GLU A 255 11.75 16.33 11.87
N GLN A 256 12.41 17.10 11.00
CA GLN A 256 12.33 18.58 11.05
C GLN A 256 10.90 19.09 10.82
N LEU A 257 10.17 18.51 9.87
CA LEU A 257 8.77 18.88 9.63
C LEU A 257 7.88 18.58 10.84
N LEU A 258 8.04 17.41 11.46
CA LEU A 258 7.29 17.04 12.68
C LEU A 258 7.62 17.99 13.84
N GLN A 259 8.91 18.26 14.10
CA GLN A 259 9.34 19.18 15.15
C GLN A 259 8.81 20.60 14.94
N ALA A 260 8.88 21.11 13.71
CA ALA A 260 8.39 22.45 13.35
C ALA A 260 6.87 22.59 13.52
N ASN A 261 6.13 21.48 13.46
CA ASN A 261 4.67 21.44 13.64
C ASN A 261 4.24 20.94 15.03
N SER A 262 5.11 21.10 16.04
CA SER A 262 4.80 20.85 17.46
C SER A 262 4.47 19.38 17.81
N TYR A 263 4.96 18.42 17.03
CA TYR A 263 4.94 17.03 17.44
C TYR A 263 6.08 16.76 18.45
N GLY A 264 5.80 15.88 19.42
CA GLY A 264 6.76 15.32 20.36
C GLY A 264 6.88 13.81 20.21
N GLU A 265 7.70 13.19 21.06
CA GLU A 265 7.89 11.73 21.08
C GLU A 265 8.12 11.15 19.67
N ILE A 266 8.90 11.86 18.83
CA ILE A 266 9.17 11.47 17.45
C ILE A 266 10.09 10.25 17.46
N HIS A 267 9.69 9.21 16.74
CA HIS A 267 10.50 8.01 16.54
C HIS A 267 10.32 7.43 15.15
N PHE A 268 11.23 6.54 14.78
CA PHE A 268 11.26 5.91 13.47
C PHE A 268 11.31 4.39 13.61
N VAL A 269 10.58 3.68 12.74
CA VAL A 269 10.64 2.24 12.62
C VAL A 269 11.38 1.90 11.34
N ALA A 270 12.34 0.99 11.45
CA ALA A 270 13.13 0.52 10.31
C ALA A 270 12.60 -0.83 9.81
N ASP A 271 12.76 -1.07 8.50
CA ASP A 271 12.51 -2.38 7.91
C ASP A 271 13.59 -3.41 8.30
N TYR A 272 13.44 -4.64 7.84
CA TYR A 272 14.40 -5.73 8.12
C TYR A 272 15.81 -5.50 7.55
N GLN A 273 15.98 -4.50 6.66
CA GLN A 273 17.27 -4.06 6.14
C GLN A 273 17.85 -2.88 6.94
N SER A 274 17.23 -2.51 8.07
CA SER A 274 17.59 -1.37 8.90
C SER A 274 17.42 -0.01 8.20
N ILE A 275 16.55 0.08 7.20
CA ILE A 275 16.19 1.32 6.52
C ILE A 275 14.96 1.90 7.21
N PRO A 276 15.00 3.16 7.71
CA PRO A 276 13.81 3.82 8.27
C PRO A 276 12.69 3.91 7.23
N ARG A 277 11.53 3.33 7.56
CA ARG A 277 10.34 3.28 6.70
C ARG A 277 9.13 3.97 7.29
N VAL A 278 9.06 4.06 8.62
CA VAL A 278 7.92 4.68 9.30
C VAL A 278 8.41 5.78 10.21
N ALA A 279 7.77 6.93 10.17
CA ALA A 279 7.93 8.03 11.10
C ALA A 279 6.66 8.17 11.93
N ALA A 280 6.78 8.22 13.26
CA ALA A 280 5.67 8.51 14.15
C ALA A 280 5.95 9.77 14.98
N GLY A 281 4.95 10.63 15.10
CA GLY A 281 5.00 11.83 15.92
C GLY A 281 3.75 12.00 16.73
N ARG A 282 3.89 12.30 18.03
CA ARG A 282 2.77 12.48 18.94
C ARG A 282 2.36 13.96 19.03
N ARG A 283 1.07 14.26 18.88
CA ARG A 283 0.55 15.58 19.23
C ARG A 283 0.77 15.82 20.72
N ARG A 284 1.47 16.91 21.07
CA ARG A 284 1.72 17.26 22.48
C ARG A 284 0.41 17.45 23.26
N LEU A 285 0.43 17.09 24.54
CA LEU A 285 -0.68 17.38 25.44
C LEU A 285 -0.75 18.89 25.66
N ASP A 286 -1.96 19.47 25.59
CA ASP A 286 -2.17 20.87 25.88
C ASP A 286 -1.71 21.16 27.33
N GLY A 287 -0.70 22.00 27.50
CA GLY A 287 -0.14 22.37 28.82
C GLY A 287 1.24 21.82 29.16
N SER A 288 1.86 20.97 28.32
CA SER A 288 3.26 20.59 28.51
C SER A 288 4.20 21.70 28.01
N ILE A 289 4.45 22.71 28.86
CA ILE A 289 5.55 23.64 28.65
C ILE A 289 6.83 22.87 29.00
N GLU A 290 7.71 22.64 28.05
CA GLU A 290 9.09 22.22 28.37
C GLU A 290 9.73 23.33 29.23
N LEU A 291 9.95 23.03 30.50
CA LEU A 291 10.89 23.78 31.32
C LEU A 291 12.28 23.60 30.67
N ARG A 292 12.73 24.62 29.98
CA ARG A 292 14.10 24.72 29.47
C ARG A 292 15.09 24.90 30.61
#